data_7cdf709c6e247923d65a8f7f153f0a58
#
_entry.id   7cdf709c6e247923d65a8f7f153f0a58
#
_cell.length_a   1.000
_cell.length_b   1.000
_cell.length_c   1.000
_cell.angle_alpha   90.00
_cell.angle_beta   90.00
_cell.angle_gamma   90.00
#
_symmetry.space_group_name_H-M   'P 1'
#
loop_
_entity.id
_entity.type
_entity.pdbx_description
1 polymer ?
#
loop_
_entity_poly.entity_id
_entity_poly.type
_entity_poly.pdbx_seq_one_letter_code
_entity_poly.pdbx_strand_id
1 'polypeptide(L)'
;MIDAVEKTEGKQAVRVLLVDDHDLFRTGLRNLLEEQGLDIVGEASDGGQAVRMTRELAPDVVVMDLNMPGMTGVEATRQVTTAAPLTRVVVLTISDQDGDVLDAILAGACGYLLKDSSVDELIRGIVAAAVGESLVSPAIAGKVLQQVRATAISPEAADTIRAELSDRELDVLKLIAAGNDNAMIAAQLHISPKTVKNHISNILMKLQIENRIQAAVYAVRSGLV
;
A
#
# COMPACT_ATOMS: atom_id res chain seq x y z
N MET A 1 -0.79 -19.92 27.05
CA MET A 1 -1.81 -18.97 27.56
C MET A 1 -1.36 -17.61 27.06
N ILE A 2 -1.82 -17.25 25.87
CA ILE A 2 -1.53 -15.95 25.24
C ILE A 2 -2.74 -15.11 25.59
N ASP A 3 -2.51 -14.07 26.37
CA ASP A 3 -3.53 -13.17 26.89
C ASP A 3 -4.33 -12.55 25.74
N ALA A 4 -5.64 -12.58 25.96
CA ALA A 4 -6.63 -12.00 25.09
C ALA A 4 -6.26 -10.53 24.74
N VAL A 5 -6.24 -10.23 23.45
CA VAL A 5 -6.27 -8.87 22.96
C VAL A 5 -7.46 -8.18 23.59
N GLU A 6 -7.20 -7.21 24.46
CA GLU A 6 -8.22 -6.32 25.01
C GLU A 6 -9.09 -5.81 23.86
N LYS A 7 -10.36 -6.16 23.88
CA LYS A 7 -11.41 -5.53 23.06
C LYS A 7 -11.41 -4.05 23.40
N THR A 8 -10.72 -3.26 22.59
CA THR A 8 -10.81 -1.80 22.66
C THR A 8 -12.21 -1.40 22.20
N GLU A 9 -13.08 -1.14 23.16
CA GLU A 9 -14.41 -0.57 22.92
C GLU A 9 -14.27 0.71 22.08
N GLY A 10 -14.86 0.72 20.86
CA GLY A 10 -15.03 1.92 20.04
C GLY A 10 -14.26 1.97 18.71
N LYS A 11 -13.43 0.99 18.35
CA LYS A 11 -12.79 0.97 17.03
C LYS A 11 -13.69 0.23 16.04
N GLN A 12 -14.25 0.96 15.06
CA GLN A 12 -15.04 0.36 13.98
C GLN A 12 -14.16 -0.66 13.24
N ALA A 13 -14.72 -1.86 12.96
CA ALA A 13 -14.01 -2.90 12.21
C ALA A 13 -13.59 -2.36 10.83
N VAL A 14 -12.39 -2.70 10.37
CA VAL A 14 -11.91 -2.32 9.05
C VAL A 14 -12.75 -3.02 8.00
N ARG A 15 -13.32 -2.25 7.09
CA ARG A 15 -14.21 -2.71 6.01
C ARG A 15 -13.38 -3.11 4.80
N VAL A 16 -13.48 -4.37 4.39
CA VAL A 16 -12.64 -4.97 3.36
C VAL A 16 -13.47 -5.51 2.20
N LEU A 17 -13.08 -5.18 0.97
CA LEU A 17 -13.56 -5.81 -0.26
C LEU A 17 -12.49 -6.81 -0.74
N LEU A 18 -12.88 -8.08 -0.93
CA LEU A 18 -12.00 -9.12 -1.47
C LEU A 18 -12.17 -9.24 -2.98
N VAL A 19 -11.07 -9.26 -3.72
CA VAL A 19 -11.06 -9.35 -5.18
C VAL A 19 -10.08 -10.43 -5.63
N ASP A 20 -10.62 -11.54 -6.13
CA ASP A 20 -9.85 -12.70 -6.60
C ASP A 20 -10.75 -13.56 -7.51
N ASP A 21 -10.25 -14.10 -8.60
CA ASP A 21 -11.03 -14.92 -9.51
C ASP A 21 -11.16 -16.39 -9.05
N HIS A 22 -10.41 -16.79 -8.01
CA HIS A 22 -10.44 -18.14 -7.45
C HIS A 22 -11.44 -18.23 -6.29
N ASP A 23 -12.65 -18.72 -6.52
CA ASP A 23 -13.74 -18.81 -5.55
C ASP A 23 -13.35 -19.50 -4.24
N LEU A 24 -12.62 -20.62 -4.31
CA LEU A 24 -12.24 -21.36 -3.10
C LEU A 24 -11.26 -20.56 -2.23
N PHE A 25 -10.29 -19.90 -2.85
CA PHE A 25 -9.34 -19.05 -2.15
C PHE A 25 -10.05 -17.85 -1.51
N ARG A 26 -10.91 -17.17 -2.26
CA ARG A 26 -11.67 -16.01 -1.79
C ARG A 26 -12.58 -16.36 -0.60
N THR A 27 -13.30 -17.49 -0.68
CA THR A 27 -14.15 -17.99 0.42
C THR A 27 -13.33 -18.34 1.67
N GLY A 28 -12.18 -18.99 1.49
CA GLY A 28 -11.28 -19.32 2.61
C GLY A 28 -10.72 -18.06 3.26
N LEU A 29 -10.30 -17.10 2.45
CA LEU A 29 -9.76 -15.83 2.92
C LEU A 29 -10.81 -15.02 3.69
N ARG A 30 -12.04 -14.96 3.18
CA ARG A 30 -13.17 -14.33 3.87
C ARG A 30 -13.34 -14.86 5.28
N ASN A 31 -13.54 -16.17 5.42
CA ASN A 31 -13.76 -16.79 6.73
C ASN A 31 -12.63 -16.47 7.72
N LEU A 32 -11.41 -16.55 7.23
CA LEU A 32 -10.21 -16.28 8.01
C LEU A 32 -10.13 -14.82 8.48
N LEU A 33 -10.43 -13.86 7.63
CA LEU A 33 -10.38 -12.44 7.98
C LEU A 33 -11.56 -12.03 8.89
N GLU A 34 -12.76 -12.60 8.69
CA GLU A 34 -13.91 -12.39 9.58
C GLU A 34 -13.63 -12.94 11.00
N GLU A 35 -12.98 -14.11 11.14
CA GLU A 35 -12.53 -14.66 12.43
C GLU A 35 -11.56 -13.72 13.16
N GLN A 36 -10.81 -12.91 12.43
CA GLN A 36 -9.88 -11.91 12.98
C GLN A 36 -10.53 -10.54 13.23
N GLY A 37 -11.84 -10.42 13.04
CA GLY A 37 -12.61 -9.23 13.36
C GLY A 37 -12.59 -8.14 12.28
N LEU A 38 -12.23 -8.49 11.05
CA LEU A 38 -12.38 -7.62 9.88
C LEU A 38 -13.81 -7.75 9.31
N ASP A 39 -14.35 -6.67 8.76
CA ASP A 39 -15.69 -6.65 8.15
C ASP A 39 -15.57 -6.84 6.63
N ILE A 40 -15.89 -8.03 6.12
CA ILE A 40 -15.86 -8.31 4.69
C ILE A 40 -17.16 -7.80 4.06
N VAL A 41 -17.12 -6.57 3.53
CA VAL A 41 -18.29 -5.88 2.97
C VAL A 41 -18.69 -6.36 1.58
N GLY A 42 -17.82 -7.13 0.90
CA GLY A 42 -18.13 -7.69 -0.41
C GLY A 42 -17.02 -8.57 -0.98
N GLU A 43 -17.36 -9.25 -2.05
CA GLU A 43 -16.47 -10.11 -2.84
C GLU A 43 -16.65 -9.82 -4.32
N ALA A 44 -15.55 -9.74 -5.07
CA ALA A 44 -15.54 -9.57 -6.51
C ALA A 44 -14.66 -10.65 -7.16
N SER A 45 -15.07 -11.12 -8.32
CA SER A 45 -14.34 -12.15 -9.10
C SER A 45 -13.56 -11.58 -10.28
N ASP A 46 -13.68 -10.29 -10.54
CA ASP A 46 -12.97 -9.59 -11.61
C ASP A 46 -12.74 -8.10 -11.29
N GLY A 47 -11.81 -7.46 -12.01
CA GLY A 47 -11.45 -6.06 -11.80
C GLY A 47 -12.59 -5.08 -12.07
N GLY A 48 -13.47 -5.34 -13.05
CA GLY A 48 -14.61 -4.48 -13.35
C GLY A 48 -15.64 -4.49 -12.24
N GLN A 49 -15.90 -5.67 -11.66
CA GLN A 49 -16.76 -5.82 -10.48
C GLN A 49 -16.15 -5.11 -9.28
N ALA A 50 -14.84 -5.26 -9.05
CA ALA A 50 -14.11 -4.59 -7.98
C ALA A 50 -14.30 -3.07 -8.01
N VAL A 51 -14.13 -2.44 -9.18
CA VAL A 51 -14.29 -0.98 -9.35
C VAL A 51 -15.73 -0.54 -9.04
N ARG A 52 -16.74 -1.27 -9.53
CA ARG A 52 -18.16 -0.95 -9.24
C ARG A 52 -18.46 -1.07 -7.75
N MET A 53 -18.11 -2.21 -7.14
CA MET A 53 -18.38 -2.47 -5.73
C MET A 53 -17.62 -1.51 -4.81
N THR A 54 -16.41 -1.10 -5.16
CA THR A 54 -15.68 -0.08 -4.41
C THR A 54 -16.44 1.25 -4.32
N ARG A 55 -17.05 1.70 -5.42
CA ARG A 55 -17.87 2.92 -5.43
C ARG A 55 -19.16 2.78 -4.61
N GLU A 56 -19.78 1.61 -4.64
CA GLU A 56 -21.04 1.35 -3.96
C GLU A 56 -20.87 1.13 -2.45
N LEU A 57 -19.86 0.37 -2.07
CA LEU A 57 -19.63 -0.08 -0.71
C LEU A 57 -18.71 0.84 0.09
N ALA A 58 -17.88 1.65 -0.58
CA ALA A 58 -16.86 2.50 0.02
C ALA A 58 -16.05 1.74 1.11
N PRO A 59 -15.34 0.64 0.76
CA PRO A 59 -14.52 -0.10 1.71
C PRO A 59 -13.31 0.73 2.15
N ASP A 60 -12.78 0.46 3.34
CA ASP A 60 -11.52 1.05 3.78
C ASP A 60 -10.34 0.48 2.99
N VAL A 61 -10.39 -0.84 2.74
CA VAL A 61 -9.32 -1.57 2.04
C VAL A 61 -9.92 -2.50 0.98
N VAL A 62 -9.30 -2.54 -0.19
CA VAL A 62 -9.50 -3.57 -1.21
C VAL A 62 -8.29 -4.50 -1.19
N VAL A 63 -8.52 -5.80 -0.97
CA VAL A 63 -7.50 -6.84 -1.17
C VAL A 63 -7.64 -7.33 -2.60
N MET A 64 -6.62 -7.10 -3.44
CA MET A 64 -6.68 -7.23 -4.89
C MET A 64 -5.70 -8.27 -5.41
N ASP A 65 -6.21 -9.30 -6.10
CA ASP A 65 -5.33 -10.13 -6.93
C ASP A 65 -4.95 -9.41 -8.23
N LEU A 66 -3.74 -9.66 -8.72
CA LEU A 66 -3.28 -9.08 -9.99
C LEU A 66 -3.69 -9.94 -11.19
N ASN A 67 -3.72 -11.26 -11.03
CA ASN A 67 -3.86 -12.20 -12.11
C ASN A 67 -5.34 -12.61 -12.31
N MET A 68 -6.13 -11.70 -12.84
CA MET A 68 -7.55 -11.96 -13.13
C MET A 68 -7.84 -11.86 -14.63
N PRO A 69 -8.83 -12.62 -15.14
CA PRO A 69 -9.22 -12.53 -16.55
C PRO A 69 -9.90 -11.20 -16.86
N GLY A 70 -9.68 -10.70 -18.06
CA GLY A 70 -10.27 -9.44 -18.53
C GLY A 70 -9.50 -8.22 -18.02
N MET A 71 -10.05 -7.48 -17.07
CA MET A 71 -9.37 -6.34 -16.44
C MET A 71 -8.36 -6.85 -15.42
N THR A 72 -7.07 -6.55 -15.63
CA THR A 72 -6.00 -6.92 -14.71
C THR A 72 -6.15 -6.22 -13.35
N GLY A 73 -5.59 -6.82 -12.29
CA GLY A 73 -5.59 -6.20 -10.98
C GLY A 73 -4.82 -4.88 -10.93
N VAL A 74 -3.79 -4.70 -11.76
CA VAL A 74 -3.07 -3.42 -11.92
C VAL A 74 -4.00 -2.33 -12.47
N GLU A 75 -4.75 -2.64 -13.52
CA GLU A 75 -5.69 -1.68 -14.10
C GLU A 75 -6.86 -1.40 -13.16
N ALA A 76 -7.40 -2.43 -12.48
CA ALA A 76 -8.42 -2.29 -11.46
C ALA A 76 -7.93 -1.40 -10.29
N THR A 77 -6.69 -1.59 -9.82
CA THR A 77 -6.06 -0.77 -8.80
C THR A 77 -6.04 0.71 -9.21
N ARG A 78 -5.58 1.03 -10.42
CA ARG A 78 -5.56 2.41 -10.93
C ARG A 78 -6.95 3.02 -10.98
N GLN A 79 -7.97 2.26 -11.41
CA GLN A 79 -9.35 2.76 -11.46
C GLN A 79 -9.96 2.93 -10.07
N VAL A 80 -9.67 2.03 -9.13
CA VAL A 80 -10.13 2.13 -7.72
C VAL A 80 -9.52 3.35 -7.05
N THR A 81 -8.21 3.54 -7.11
CA THR A 81 -7.52 4.67 -6.46
C THR A 81 -7.96 6.01 -7.02
N THR A 82 -8.22 6.09 -8.33
CA THR A 82 -8.77 7.31 -8.97
C THR A 82 -10.21 7.58 -8.57
N ALA A 83 -11.05 6.53 -8.51
CA ALA A 83 -12.48 6.69 -8.27
C ALA A 83 -12.85 6.82 -6.79
N ALA A 84 -12.03 6.26 -5.90
CA ALA A 84 -12.24 6.24 -4.44
C ALA A 84 -10.92 6.52 -3.69
N PRO A 85 -10.43 7.77 -3.65
CA PRO A 85 -9.10 8.10 -3.10
C PRO A 85 -8.91 7.78 -1.61
N LEU A 86 -10.00 7.58 -0.87
CA LEU A 86 -9.96 7.17 0.54
C LEU A 86 -9.80 5.66 0.72
N THR A 87 -10.20 4.87 -0.28
CA THR A 87 -10.02 3.40 -0.27
C THR A 87 -8.55 3.05 -0.57
N ARG A 88 -7.99 2.17 0.23
CA ARG A 88 -6.61 1.70 0.06
C ARG A 88 -6.60 0.36 -0.67
N VAL A 89 -5.61 0.13 -1.52
CA VAL A 89 -5.46 -1.15 -2.23
C VAL A 89 -4.24 -1.88 -1.70
N VAL A 90 -4.46 -3.10 -1.19
CA VAL A 90 -3.42 -4.05 -0.82
C VAL A 90 -3.44 -5.18 -1.85
N VAL A 91 -2.35 -5.35 -2.56
CA VAL A 91 -2.19 -6.44 -3.53
C VAL A 91 -1.89 -7.74 -2.79
N LEU A 92 -2.59 -8.81 -3.16
CA LEU A 92 -2.36 -10.17 -2.67
C LEU A 92 -2.33 -11.13 -3.87
N THR A 93 -1.15 -11.58 -4.27
CA THR A 93 -0.97 -12.34 -5.52
C THR A 93 0.04 -13.48 -5.37
N ILE A 94 -0.02 -14.45 -6.28
CA ILE A 94 1.03 -15.48 -6.41
C ILE A 94 2.23 -14.96 -7.21
N SER A 95 2.07 -13.88 -7.96
CA SER A 95 3.13 -13.34 -8.81
C SER A 95 4.11 -12.51 -8.00
N ASP A 96 5.38 -12.88 -8.13
CA ASP A 96 6.51 -12.09 -7.66
C ASP A 96 7.33 -11.53 -8.84
N GLN A 97 6.74 -11.54 -10.04
CA GLN A 97 7.40 -11.00 -11.23
C GLN A 97 7.65 -9.50 -11.07
N ASP A 98 8.87 -9.09 -11.38
CA ASP A 98 9.34 -7.73 -11.10
C ASP A 98 8.48 -6.63 -11.76
N GLY A 99 7.95 -6.88 -12.97
CA GLY A 99 7.07 -5.95 -13.68
C GLY A 99 5.76 -5.69 -12.93
N ASP A 100 5.09 -6.74 -12.48
CA ASP A 100 3.78 -6.66 -11.83
C ASP A 100 3.83 -5.85 -10.52
N VAL A 101 4.94 -6.01 -9.76
CA VAL A 101 5.13 -5.31 -8.48
C VAL A 101 5.22 -3.80 -8.68
N LEU A 102 6.07 -3.36 -9.59
CA LEU A 102 6.26 -1.93 -9.83
C LEU A 102 5.02 -1.30 -10.44
N ASP A 103 4.37 -1.99 -11.39
CA ASP A 103 3.16 -1.50 -12.04
C ASP A 103 1.99 -1.35 -11.06
N ALA A 104 1.83 -2.29 -10.11
CA ALA A 104 0.84 -2.18 -9.06
C ALA A 104 1.10 -1.00 -8.11
N ILE A 105 2.36 -0.76 -7.73
CA ILE A 105 2.75 0.39 -6.91
C ILE A 105 2.47 1.70 -7.67
N LEU A 106 2.84 1.79 -8.95
CA LEU A 106 2.58 2.96 -9.78
C LEU A 106 1.09 3.18 -10.05
N ALA A 107 0.28 2.11 -10.00
CA ALA A 107 -1.17 2.19 -10.05
C ALA A 107 -1.82 2.65 -8.74
N GLY A 108 -1.05 2.83 -7.66
CA GLY A 108 -1.52 3.35 -6.38
C GLY A 108 -1.66 2.31 -5.26
N ALA A 109 -1.23 1.06 -5.45
CA ALA A 109 -1.22 0.08 -4.37
C ALA A 109 -0.38 0.55 -3.19
N CYS A 110 -0.92 0.50 -1.98
CA CYS A 110 -0.24 0.89 -0.75
C CYS A 110 0.34 -0.29 0.04
N GLY A 111 0.06 -1.52 -0.37
CA GLY A 111 0.64 -2.74 0.18
C GLY A 111 0.80 -3.81 -0.89
N TYR A 112 1.78 -4.69 -0.71
CA TYR A 112 2.02 -5.81 -1.61
C TYR A 112 2.45 -7.04 -0.81
N LEU A 113 1.66 -8.10 -0.91
CA LEU A 113 1.84 -9.37 -0.21
C LEU A 113 1.70 -10.53 -1.19
N LEU A 114 2.39 -11.62 -0.89
CA LEU A 114 2.23 -12.86 -1.63
C LEU A 114 1.15 -13.74 -0.99
N LYS A 115 0.47 -14.55 -1.78
CA LYS A 115 -0.57 -15.49 -1.28
C LYS A 115 -0.01 -16.58 -0.35
N ASP A 116 1.30 -16.77 -0.32
CA ASP A 116 2.02 -17.64 0.63
C ASP A 116 2.47 -16.92 1.91
N SER A 117 2.21 -15.63 2.04
CA SER A 117 2.46 -14.87 3.27
C SER A 117 1.62 -15.42 4.42
N SER A 118 2.13 -15.25 5.66
CA SER A 118 1.36 -15.65 6.83
C SER A 118 0.09 -14.82 7.01
N VAL A 119 -0.92 -15.42 7.64
CA VAL A 119 -2.18 -14.74 7.98
C VAL A 119 -1.94 -13.47 8.79
N ASP A 120 -1.04 -13.53 9.76
CA ASP A 120 -0.69 -12.37 10.59
C ASP A 120 -0.07 -11.23 9.78
N GLU A 121 0.71 -11.55 8.75
CA GLU A 121 1.30 -10.56 7.85
C GLU A 121 0.23 -9.89 6.99
N LEU A 122 -0.71 -10.68 6.48
CA LEU A 122 -1.84 -10.16 5.71
C LEU A 122 -2.72 -9.22 6.55
N ILE A 123 -3.08 -9.62 7.77
CA ILE A 123 -3.88 -8.80 8.68
C ILE A 123 -3.15 -7.50 9.01
N ARG A 124 -1.86 -7.57 9.35
CA ARG A 124 -1.05 -6.38 9.59
C ARG A 124 -1.03 -5.45 8.38
N GLY A 125 -0.91 -6.01 7.16
CA GLY A 125 -0.94 -5.25 5.91
C GLY A 125 -2.27 -4.53 5.71
N ILE A 126 -3.40 -5.21 5.91
CA ILE A 126 -4.74 -4.63 5.78
C ILE A 126 -4.96 -3.52 6.83
N VAL A 127 -4.63 -3.78 8.10
CA VAL A 127 -4.80 -2.80 9.18
C VAL A 127 -3.89 -1.58 8.99
N ALA A 128 -2.64 -1.77 8.57
CA ALA A 128 -1.73 -0.68 8.24
C ALA A 128 -2.26 0.18 7.08
N ALA A 129 -2.76 -0.47 6.01
CA ALA A 129 -3.36 0.22 4.88
C ALA A 129 -4.56 1.08 5.29
N ALA A 130 -5.47 0.56 6.12
CA ALA A 130 -6.65 1.26 6.60
C ALA A 130 -6.32 2.59 7.33
N VAL A 131 -5.16 2.67 7.96
CA VAL A 131 -4.70 3.91 8.64
C VAL A 131 -3.73 4.75 7.79
N GLY A 132 -3.62 4.41 6.49
CA GLY A 132 -2.78 5.12 5.52
C GLY A 132 -1.28 4.81 5.66
N GLU A 133 -0.92 3.72 6.33
CA GLU A 133 0.44 3.19 6.34
C GLU A 133 0.61 2.18 5.20
N SER A 134 1.85 1.86 4.85
CA SER A 134 2.15 0.92 3.77
C SER A 134 2.98 -0.24 4.32
N LEU A 135 2.61 -1.46 3.93
CA LEU A 135 3.35 -2.67 4.24
C LEU A 135 3.78 -3.35 2.94
N VAL A 136 5.08 -3.55 2.80
CA VAL A 136 5.67 -4.34 1.71
C VAL A 136 6.60 -5.35 2.35
N SER A 137 6.50 -6.61 1.96
CA SER A 137 7.41 -7.63 2.48
C SER A 137 8.87 -7.31 2.08
N PRO A 138 9.87 -7.68 2.90
CA PRO A 138 11.28 -7.40 2.59
C PRO A 138 11.74 -7.95 1.22
N ALA A 139 11.21 -9.10 0.81
CA ALA A 139 11.49 -9.70 -0.49
C ALA A 139 11.02 -8.81 -1.64
N ILE A 140 9.82 -8.27 -1.54
CA ILE A 140 9.24 -7.36 -2.53
C ILE A 140 9.94 -6.01 -2.54
N ALA A 141 10.27 -5.46 -1.37
CA ALA A 141 11.00 -4.19 -1.27
C ALA A 141 12.37 -4.26 -2.00
N GLY A 142 13.10 -5.37 -1.87
CA GLY A 142 14.35 -5.59 -2.60
C GLY A 142 14.17 -5.55 -4.12
N LYS A 143 13.13 -6.21 -4.65
CA LYS A 143 12.80 -6.24 -6.08
C LYS A 143 12.42 -4.85 -6.60
N VAL A 144 11.57 -4.13 -5.87
CA VAL A 144 11.20 -2.74 -6.22
C VAL A 144 12.43 -1.86 -6.33
N LEU A 145 13.34 -1.90 -5.36
CA LEU A 145 14.56 -1.11 -5.37
C LEU A 145 15.47 -1.44 -6.55
N GLN A 146 15.63 -2.72 -6.89
CA GLN A 146 16.43 -3.16 -8.03
C GLN A 146 15.86 -2.64 -9.35
N GLN A 147 14.56 -2.75 -9.54
CA GLN A 147 13.86 -2.33 -10.76
C GLN A 147 13.85 -0.80 -10.91
N VAL A 148 13.66 -0.10 -9.80
CA VAL A 148 13.66 1.37 -9.76
C VAL A 148 15.04 1.93 -10.14
N ARG A 149 16.14 1.30 -9.65
CA ARG A 149 17.51 1.70 -10.02
C ARG A 149 17.80 1.52 -11.50
N ALA A 150 17.17 0.52 -12.14
CA ALA A 150 17.32 0.29 -13.59
C ALA A 150 16.60 1.36 -14.45
N THR A 151 15.66 2.12 -13.85
CA THR A 151 14.82 3.13 -14.53
C THR A 151 15.12 4.54 -14.00
N ALA A 152 16.38 4.93 -13.86
CA ALA A 152 16.78 6.23 -13.34
C ALA A 152 16.12 7.41 -14.09
N ILE A 153 15.63 8.39 -13.35
CA ILE A 153 15.10 9.66 -13.89
C ILE A 153 16.27 10.59 -14.26
N SER A 154 16.03 11.50 -15.20
CA SER A 154 17.05 12.48 -15.58
C SER A 154 17.47 13.38 -14.40
N PRO A 155 18.71 13.90 -14.39
CA PRO A 155 19.18 14.82 -13.35
C PRO A 155 18.29 16.05 -13.15
N GLU A 156 17.64 16.54 -14.22
CA GLU A 156 16.73 17.69 -14.18
C GLU A 156 15.47 17.42 -13.34
N ALA A 157 14.96 16.20 -13.36
CA ALA A 157 13.83 15.83 -12.51
C ALA A 157 14.21 15.76 -11.02
N ALA A 158 15.45 15.38 -10.71
CA ALA A 158 15.97 15.39 -9.34
C ALA A 158 16.08 16.82 -8.76
N ASP A 159 16.50 17.79 -9.59
CA ASP A 159 16.60 19.19 -9.16
C ASP A 159 15.22 19.82 -8.94
N THR A 160 14.21 19.46 -9.73
CA THR A 160 12.82 19.89 -9.53
C THR A 160 12.30 19.45 -8.18
N ILE A 161 12.54 18.19 -7.78
CA ILE A 161 12.15 17.64 -6.47
C ILE A 161 12.78 18.44 -5.32
N ARG A 162 14.07 18.72 -5.44
CA ARG A 162 14.79 19.49 -4.42
C ARG A 162 14.25 20.92 -4.26
N ALA A 163 13.71 21.48 -5.33
CA ALA A 163 13.11 22.82 -5.30
C ALA A 163 11.71 22.86 -4.67
N GLU A 164 10.95 21.78 -4.74
CA GLU A 164 9.57 21.71 -4.22
C GLU A 164 9.48 21.31 -2.74
N LEU A 165 10.45 20.56 -2.24
CA LEU A 165 10.45 20.05 -0.87
C LEU A 165 11.31 20.92 0.06
N SER A 166 10.87 21.11 1.29
CA SER A 166 11.70 21.69 2.34
C SER A 166 12.80 20.71 2.76
N ASP A 167 13.89 21.20 3.38
CA ASP A 167 14.99 20.36 3.88
C ASP A 167 14.47 19.25 4.79
N ARG A 168 13.46 19.53 5.62
CA ARG A 168 12.87 18.57 6.53
C ARG A 168 12.06 17.49 5.81
N GLU A 169 11.36 17.84 4.76
CA GLU A 169 10.63 16.89 3.91
C GLU A 169 11.61 16.03 3.11
N LEU A 170 12.72 16.59 2.65
CA LEU A 170 13.80 15.83 2.01
C LEU A 170 14.43 14.81 2.98
N ASP A 171 14.70 15.19 4.23
CA ASP A 171 15.20 14.26 5.25
C ASP A 171 14.22 13.11 5.49
N VAL A 172 12.93 13.42 5.63
CA VAL A 172 11.88 12.41 5.79
C VAL A 172 11.82 11.51 4.56
N LEU A 173 11.86 12.06 3.35
CA LEU A 173 11.81 11.31 2.09
C LEU A 173 12.98 10.33 1.95
N LYS A 174 14.20 10.75 2.29
CA LYS A 174 15.39 9.88 2.31
C LYS A 174 15.22 8.70 3.27
N LEU A 175 14.70 8.97 4.47
CA LEU A 175 14.48 7.92 5.47
C LEU A 175 13.35 6.95 5.06
N ILE A 176 12.33 7.44 4.36
CA ILE A 176 11.31 6.58 3.74
C ILE A 176 11.96 5.64 2.71
N ALA A 177 12.78 6.18 1.83
CA ALA A 177 13.48 5.40 0.80
C ALA A 177 14.47 4.39 1.39
N ALA A 178 15.03 4.68 2.58
CA ALA A 178 15.86 3.74 3.34
C ALA A 178 15.03 2.66 4.10
N GLY A 179 13.68 2.66 3.95
CA GLY A 179 12.81 1.65 4.54
C GLY A 179 12.43 1.89 6.01
N ASN A 180 12.72 3.07 6.58
CA ASN A 180 12.39 3.36 7.99
C ASN A 180 10.89 3.56 8.16
N ASP A 181 10.30 3.02 9.21
CA ASP A 181 8.92 3.30 9.62
C ASP A 181 8.78 4.67 10.31
N ASN A 182 7.54 5.07 10.64
CA ASN A 182 7.29 6.38 11.23
C ASN A 182 7.92 6.56 12.62
N ALA A 183 8.04 5.48 13.39
CA ALA A 183 8.66 5.51 14.71
C ALA A 183 10.18 5.69 14.60
N MET A 184 10.81 4.98 13.67
CA MET A 184 12.24 5.10 13.38
C MET A 184 12.58 6.50 12.84
N ILE A 185 11.78 7.03 11.90
CA ILE A 185 11.96 8.39 11.37
C ILE A 185 11.81 9.43 12.50
N ALA A 186 10.78 9.28 13.34
CA ALA A 186 10.53 10.16 14.47
C ALA A 186 11.73 10.19 15.43
N ALA A 187 12.29 9.01 15.76
CA ALA A 187 13.44 8.87 16.62
C ALA A 187 14.70 9.53 16.01
N GLN A 188 15.00 9.24 14.73
CA GLN A 188 16.18 9.78 14.05
C GLN A 188 16.12 11.29 13.86
N LEU A 189 14.94 11.82 13.60
CA LEU A 189 14.75 13.25 13.36
C LEU A 189 14.36 14.03 14.63
N HIS A 190 14.24 13.38 15.77
CA HIS A 190 13.84 13.98 17.07
C HIS A 190 12.50 14.74 17.00
N ILE A 191 11.49 14.15 16.34
CA ILE A 191 10.13 14.67 16.20
C ILE A 191 9.10 13.64 16.62
N SER A 192 7.82 14.03 16.74
CA SER A 192 6.76 13.08 17.05
C SER A 192 6.37 12.23 15.82
N PRO A 193 5.87 10.97 16.00
CA PRO A 193 5.32 10.19 14.90
C PRO A 193 4.18 10.89 14.16
N LYS A 194 3.40 11.71 14.86
CA LYS A 194 2.35 12.56 14.27
C LYS A 194 2.95 13.62 13.34
N THR A 195 4.08 14.21 13.72
CA THR A 195 4.79 15.19 12.88
C THR A 195 5.35 14.50 11.62
N VAL A 196 5.86 13.27 11.74
CA VAL A 196 6.28 12.46 10.58
C VAL A 196 5.13 12.23 9.61
N LYS A 197 3.94 11.82 10.11
CA LYS A 197 2.74 11.66 9.27
C LYS A 197 2.38 12.94 8.52
N ASN A 198 2.46 14.10 9.17
CA ASN A 198 2.20 15.39 8.52
C ASN A 198 3.21 15.68 7.41
N HIS A 199 4.51 15.44 7.64
CA HIS A 199 5.53 15.62 6.60
C HIS A 199 5.29 14.67 5.42
N ILE A 200 4.95 13.40 5.69
CA ILE A 200 4.61 12.44 4.62
C ILE A 200 3.42 12.96 3.80
N SER A 201 2.33 13.39 4.44
CA SER A 201 1.17 13.93 3.73
C SER A 201 1.53 15.13 2.84
N ASN A 202 2.39 16.02 3.34
CA ASN A 202 2.85 17.17 2.55
C ASN A 202 3.72 16.75 1.36
N ILE A 203 4.62 15.78 1.55
CA ILE A 203 5.45 15.21 0.48
C ILE A 203 4.56 14.62 -0.62
N LEU A 204 3.59 13.76 -0.24
CA LEU A 204 2.68 13.12 -1.19
C LEU A 204 1.91 14.16 -2.00
N MET A 205 1.38 15.19 -1.35
CA MET A 205 0.66 16.29 -2.00
C MET A 205 1.55 17.07 -2.97
N LYS A 206 2.75 17.46 -2.55
CA LYS A 206 3.68 18.27 -3.36
C LYS A 206 4.19 17.50 -4.58
N LEU A 207 4.49 16.21 -4.42
CA LEU A 207 4.97 15.36 -5.50
C LEU A 207 3.83 14.74 -6.33
N GLN A 208 2.56 15.01 -5.97
CA GLN A 208 1.36 14.47 -6.64
C GLN A 208 1.37 12.93 -6.71
N ILE A 209 1.76 12.29 -5.62
CA ILE A 209 1.81 10.84 -5.48
C ILE A 209 0.87 10.36 -4.38
N GLU A 210 0.41 9.11 -4.48
CA GLU A 210 -0.73 8.62 -3.69
C GLU A 210 -0.33 7.98 -2.36
N ASN A 211 0.89 7.41 -2.30
CA ASN A 211 1.29 6.66 -1.12
C ASN A 211 2.81 6.69 -0.86
N ARG A 212 3.19 6.22 0.33
CA ARG A 212 4.57 6.19 0.81
C ARG A 212 5.51 5.36 -0.07
N ILE A 213 5.01 4.28 -0.69
CA ILE A 213 5.84 3.41 -1.53
C ILE A 213 6.21 4.15 -2.81
N GLN A 214 5.25 4.86 -3.41
CA GLN A 214 5.52 5.75 -4.54
C GLN A 214 6.55 6.82 -4.17
N ALA A 215 6.49 7.38 -2.95
CA ALA A 215 7.49 8.33 -2.47
C ALA A 215 8.89 7.72 -2.39
N ALA A 216 9.01 6.49 -1.87
CA ALA A 216 10.28 5.76 -1.84
C ALA A 216 10.83 5.50 -3.25
N VAL A 217 9.99 5.00 -4.16
CA VAL A 217 10.33 4.78 -5.57
C VAL A 217 10.80 6.07 -6.23
N TYR A 218 10.09 7.16 -5.99
CA TYR A 218 10.41 8.47 -6.53
C TYR A 218 11.77 8.98 -6.04
N ALA A 219 12.06 8.85 -4.74
CA ALA A 219 13.35 9.25 -4.15
C ALA A 219 14.53 8.47 -4.75
N VAL A 220 14.38 7.14 -4.92
CA VAL A 220 15.43 6.30 -5.51
C VAL A 220 15.65 6.65 -6.99
N ARG A 221 14.58 6.83 -7.77
CA ARG A 221 14.66 7.22 -9.19
C ARG A 221 15.36 8.56 -9.38
N SER A 222 15.16 9.48 -8.45
CA SER A 222 15.74 10.84 -8.49
C SER A 222 17.18 10.90 -7.97
N GLY A 223 17.77 9.77 -7.59
CA GLY A 223 19.12 9.75 -7.05
C GLY A 223 19.28 10.52 -5.73
N LEU A 224 18.23 10.62 -4.93
CA LEU A 224 18.27 11.22 -3.58
C LEU A 224 18.86 10.27 -2.55
N VAL A 225 18.89 8.96 -2.86
CA VAL A 225 19.43 7.86 -2.07
C VAL A 225 20.07 6.81 -2.97
#